data_12467f3685fb7d1cf28e4fd4af9e455c
#
_entry.id   12467f3685fb7d1cf28e4fd4af9e455c
#
_cell.length_a   1.000
_cell.length_b   1.000
_cell.length_c   1.000
_cell.angle_alpha   90.00
_cell.angle_beta   90.00
_cell.angle_gamma   90.00
#
_symmetry.space_group_name_H-M   'P 1'
#
loop_
_entity.id
_entity.type
_entity.pdbx_description
1 polymer ?
#
loop_
_entity_poly.entity_id
_entity_poly.type
_entity_poly.pdbx_seq_one_letter_code
_entity_poly.pdbx_strand_id
1 'polypeptide(L)'
;MTSTAVADRDARNSALSLGLSLPVDVLLYLLLPMYHDAFGVTLAEAGVLLAANRLVRIVGYGWVARNYARHGDRPACLCAVGAAALCSLGCALLSGFWLLLPLRLIWGLAFAALNLSTQALGTIVPEGAARRYGRSRAYIALGPVLALPLGAVMTQYFGPKAIFLVLTLVALAGLLAARALPSSPHPQPARRKGLRLPNSLDTWSFLEGLTLDGLFIVGLSYLGRDMMPGGAVVVAGTLMAMRYLGEILLSPIGGRMADRFGPEQMLVCLSLMTAVALVGFGSGWFWSCAAAIVVLRSLQIPLLAPIVARRTPGPGRVQALAARAIWRDIGAGVGPMLAGALLPVAPQAWIYAVPALLLAWAAIACVRSAR
;
A
#
# COMPACT_ATOMS: atom_id res chain seq x y z
N MET A 1 29.89 -7.81 -3.22
CA MET A 1 29.15 -6.51 -3.27
C MET A 1 28.26 -6.51 -4.49
N THR A 2 26.96 -6.28 -4.32
CA THR A 2 26.01 -6.22 -5.43
C THR A 2 26.24 -4.91 -6.20
N SER A 3 26.45 -4.97 -7.52
CA SER A 3 26.58 -3.75 -8.31
C SER A 3 25.25 -2.97 -8.31
N THR A 4 25.31 -1.64 -8.43
CA THR A 4 24.11 -0.78 -8.51
C THR A 4 23.18 -1.19 -9.65
N ALA A 5 23.71 -1.64 -10.78
CA ALA A 5 22.94 -2.10 -11.93
C ALA A 5 22.15 -3.39 -11.62
N VAL A 6 22.74 -4.34 -10.89
CA VAL A 6 22.05 -5.56 -10.45
C VAL A 6 20.94 -5.21 -9.45
N ALA A 7 21.23 -4.33 -8.47
CA ALA A 7 20.25 -3.87 -7.51
C ALA A 7 19.06 -3.15 -8.17
N ASP A 8 19.31 -2.33 -9.20
CA ASP A 8 18.27 -1.63 -9.96
C ASP A 8 17.39 -2.61 -10.76
N ARG A 9 17.99 -3.64 -11.37
CA ARG A 9 17.28 -4.71 -12.09
C ARG A 9 16.39 -5.53 -11.14
N ASP A 10 16.93 -5.95 -10.00
CA ASP A 10 16.23 -6.81 -9.05
C ASP A 10 15.08 -6.03 -8.38
N ALA A 11 15.28 -4.77 -8.01
CA ALA A 11 14.24 -3.89 -7.52
C ALA A 11 13.11 -3.69 -8.55
N ARG A 12 13.43 -3.51 -9.84
CA ARG A 12 12.45 -3.42 -10.92
C ARG A 12 11.65 -4.72 -11.06
N ASN A 13 12.32 -5.88 -11.09
CA ASN A 13 11.64 -7.16 -11.26
C ASN A 13 10.71 -7.48 -10.07
N SER A 14 11.12 -7.17 -8.84
CA SER A 14 10.26 -7.29 -7.67
C SER A 14 9.05 -6.34 -7.74
N ALA A 15 9.27 -5.09 -8.16
CA ALA A 15 8.20 -4.12 -8.35
C ALA A 15 7.20 -4.54 -9.44
N LEU A 16 7.67 -5.11 -10.55
CA LEU A 16 6.82 -5.66 -11.61
C LEU A 16 6.02 -6.86 -11.12
N SER A 17 6.62 -7.76 -10.33
CA SER A 17 5.91 -8.91 -9.74
C SER A 17 4.73 -8.45 -8.88
N LEU A 18 4.94 -7.41 -8.06
CA LEU A 18 3.85 -6.81 -7.27
C LEU A 18 2.88 -6.02 -8.15
N GLY A 19 3.37 -5.21 -9.09
CA GLY A 19 2.54 -4.34 -9.94
C GLY A 19 1.58 -5.12 -10.84
N LEU A 20 1.97 -6.29 -11.32
CA LEU A 20 1.11 -7.18 -12.11
C LEU A 20 0.12 -7.98 -11.25
N SER A 21 0.40 -8.17 -9.97
CA SER A 21 -0.48 -8.88 -9.02
C SER A 21 -1.46 -7.95 -8.31
N LEU A 22 -1.07 -6.69 -8.05
CA LEU A 22 -1.84 -5.72 -7.26
C LEU A 22 -3.21 -5.36 -7.84
N PRO A 23 -3.43 -5.29 -9.17
CA PRO A 23 -4.72 -4.97 -9.76
C PRO A 23 -5.89 -5.80 -9.26
N VAL A 24 -5.65 -7.08 -8.93
CA VAL A 24 -6.67 -7.99 -8.38
C VAL A 24 -7.31 -7.42 -7.11
N ASP A 25 -6.47 -6.94 -6.19
CA ASP A 25 -6.95 -6.37 -4.93
C ASP A 25 -7.61 -5.01 -5.12
N VAL A 26 -6.98 -4.15 -5.91
CA VAL A 26 -7.46 -2.78 -6.12
C VAL A 26 -8.83 -2.76 -6.80
N LEU A 27 -9.04 -3.62 -7.81
CA LEU A 27 -10.34 -3.76 -8.45
C LEU A 27 -11.38 -4.39 -7.52
N LEU A 28 -10.98 -5.32 -6.66
CA LEU A 28 -11.92 -5.89 -5.71
C LEU A 28 -12.38 -4.84 -4.68
N TYR A 29 -11.52 -3.91 -4.26
CA TYR A 29 -11.91 -2.76 -3.44
C TYR A 29 -12.93 -1.84 -4.14
N LEU A 30 -12.87 -1.74 -5.46
CA LEU A 30 -13.84 -0.97 -6.25
C LEU A 30 -15.14 -1.74 -6.44
N LEU A 31 -15.06 -2.99 -6.91
CA LEU A 31 -16.20 -3.73 -7.44
C LEU A 31 -17.00 -4.46 -6.35
N LEU A 32 -16.33 -4.98 -5.31
CA LEU A 32 -17.02 -5.79 -4.31
C LEU A 32 -18.11 -5.02 -3.53
N PRO A 33 -17.89 -3.77 -3.07
CA PRO A 33 -18.95 -3.01 -2.41
C PRO A 33 -20.09 -2.60 -3.35
N MET A 34 -19.78 -2.35 -4.63
CA MET A 34 -20.75 -1.86 -5.62
C MET A 34 -21.60 -2.97 -6.23
N TYR A 35 -21.07 -4.18 -6.29
CA TYR A 35 -21.70 -5.36 -6.93
C TYR A 35 -21.69 -6.58 -5.98
N HIS A 36 -21.88 -6.35 -4.68
CA HIS A 36 -21.81 -7.40 -3.67
C HIS A 36 -22.74 -8.59 -3.98
N ASP A 37 -23.95 -8.34 -4.54
CA ASP A 37 -24.89 -9.38 -4.93
C ASP A 37 -24.32 -10.31 -6.01
N ALA A 38 -23.58 -9.78 -6.99
CA ALA A 38 -22.95 -10.57 -8.03
C ALA A 38 -21.85 -11.50 -7.47
N PHE A 39 -21.26 -11.14 -6.33
CA PHE A 39 -20.32 -11.98 -5.59
C PHE A 39 -21.01 -12.91 -4.57
N GLY A 40 -22.33 -12.83 -4.45
CA GLY A 40 -23.13 -13.64 -3.52
C GLY A 40 -22.86 -13.33 -2.06
N VAL A 41 -22.61 -12.04 -1.73
CA VAL A 41 -22.34 -11.57 -0.38
C VAL A 41 -23.19 -10.35 -0.06
N THR A 42 -23.43 -10.12 1.22
CA THR A 42 -24.04 -8.87 1.69
C THR A 42 -23.01 -7.75 1.73
N LEU A 43 -23.45 -6.50 1.78
CA LEU A 43 -22.54 -5.34 1.88
C LEU A 43 -21.67 -5.40 3.17
N ALA A 44 -22.22 -5.92 4.26
CA ALA A 44 -21.47 -6.11 5.51
C ALA A 44 -20.37 -7.16 5.35
N GLU A 45 -20.68 -8.31 4.73
CA GLU A 45 -19.69 -9.35 4.41
C GLU A 45 -18.61 -8.85 3.44
N ALA A 46 -18.98 -8.03 2.45
CA ALA A 46 -18.02 -7.37 1.56
C ALA A 46 -17.03 -6.51 2.36
N GLY A 47 -17.51 -5.74 3.33
CA GLY A 47 -16.66 -4.97 4.24
C GLY A 47 -15.68 -5.86 5.02
N VAL A 48 -16.16 -6.97 5.58
CA VAL A 48 -15.30 -7.94 6.29
C VAL A 48 -14.26 -8.56 5.35
N LEU A 49 -14.64 -8.96 4.14
CA LEU A 49 -13.72 -9.50 3.14
C LEU A 49 -12.62 -8.50 2.77
N LEU A 50 -12.96 -7.22 2.64
CA LEU A 50 -11.97 -6.17 2.34
C LEU A 50 -11.04 -5.89 3.54
N ALA A 51 -11.53 -6.03 4.77
CA ALA A 51 -10.70 -5.89 5.96
C ALA A 51 -9.81 -7.12 6.21
N ALA A 52 -10.27 -8.31 5.87
CA ALA A 52 -9.61 -9.59 6.17
C ALA A 52 -8.17 -9.66 5.65
N ASN A 53 -7.89 -9.12 4.46
CA ASN A 53 -6.53 -9.10 3.92
C ASN A 53 -5.56 -8.23 4.72
N ARG A 54 -6.04 -7.17 5.38
CA ARG A 54 -5.22 -6.33 6.27
C ARG A 54 -5.03 -6.99 7.62
N LEU A 55 -6.10 -7.57 8.17
CA LEU A 55 -6.05 -8.26 9.46
C LEU A 55 -5.09 -9.43 9.44
N VAL A 56 -5.13 -10.27 8.40
CA VAL A 56 -4.18 -11.40 8.26
C VAL A 56 -2.73 -10.93 8.12
N ARG A 57 -2.49 -9.78 7.49
CA ARG A 57 -1.15 -9.20 7.41
C ARG A 57 -0.62 -8.81 8.78
N ILE A 58 -1.44 -8.18 9.62
CA ILE A 58 -1.02 -7.77 10.97
C ILE A 58 -0.48 -8.98 11.74
N VAL A 59 -1.20 -10.10 11.69
CA VAL A 59 -0.79 -11.34 12.38
C VAL A 59 0.33 -12.08 11.61
N GLY A 60 0.22 -12.13 10.28
CA GLY A 60 1.04 -12.97 9.42
C GLY A 60 2.40 -12.37 9.01
N TYR A 61 2.61 -11.05 9.11
CA TYR A 61 3.86 -10.43 8.65
C TYR A 61 5.11 -11.01 9.30
N GLY A 62 5.04 -11.33 10.60
CA GLY A 62 6.17 -11.95 11.29
C GLY A 62 6.54 -13.33 10.74
N TRP A 63 5.54 -14.12 10.33
CA TRP A 63 5.74 -15.41 9.69
C TRP A 63 6.26 -15.23 8.26
N VAL A 64 5.63 -14.36 7.48
CA VAL A 64 6.06 -14.03 6.11
C VAL A 64 7.50 -13.55 6.09
N ALA A 65 7.89 -12.62 6.97
CA ALA A 65 9.24 -12.09 7.04
C ALA A 65 10.29 -13.16 7.36
N ARG A 66 9.96 -14.13 8.25
CA ARG A 66 10.86 -15.25 8.55
C ARG A 66 11.04 -16.20 7.36
N ASN A 67 9.92 -16.57 6.71
CA ASN A 67 9.97 -17.43 5.53
C ASN A 67 10.70 -16.76 4.36
N TYR A 68 10.39 -15.48 4.12
CA TYR A 68 11.05 -14.68 3.11
C TYR A 68 12.57 -14.58 3.34
N ALA A 69 12.98 -14.26 4.57
CA ALA A 69 14.41 -14.17 4.90
C ALA A 69 15.11 -15.53 4.78
N ARG A 70 14.41 -16.64 5.07
CA ARG A 70 14.97 -18.00 5.00
C ARG A 70 15.13 -18.50 3.56
N HIS A 71 14.18 -18.21 2.68
CA HIS A 71 14.13 -18.80 1.33
C HIS A 71 14.58 -17.81 0.23
N GLY A 72 14.64 -16.51 0.54
CA GLY A 72 15.01 -15.46 -0.41
C GLY A 72 13.84 -14.97 -1.28
N ASP A 73 14.15 -14.04 -2.18
CA ASP A 73 13.17 -13.31 -2.97
C ASP A 73 12.44 -14.17 -4.00
N ARG A 74 13.19 -14.96 -4.79
CA ARG A 74 12.62 -15.73 -5.89
C ARG A 74 11.53 -16.70 -5.44
N PRO A 75 11.75 -17.64 -4.50
CA PRO A 75 10.70 -18.59 -4.10
C PRO A 75 9.54 -17.90 -3.39
N ALA A 76 9.80 -16.88 -2.57
CA ALA A 76 8.76 -16.14 -1.90
C ALA A 76 7.86 -15.40 -2.90
N CYS A 77 8.43 -14.72 -3.91
CA CYS A 77 7.67 -14.00 -4.92
C CYS A 77 6.95 -14.95 -5.90
N LEU A 78 7.56 -16.09 -6.28
CA LEU A 78 6.89 -17.09 -7.12
C LEU A 78 5.63 -17.65 -6.43
N CYS A 79 5.73 -18.03 -5.17
CA CYS A 79 4.58 -18.49 -4.39
C CYS A 79 3.53 -17.38 -4.26
N ALA A 80 3.94 -16.15 -3.99
CA ALA A 80 3.04 -15.03 -3.79
C ALA A 80 2.31 -14.62 -5.08
N VAL A 81 3.00 -14.61 -6.23
CA VAL A 81 2.39 -14.34 -7.55
C VAL A 81 1.43 -15.46 -7.93
N GLY A 82 1.80 -16.74 -7.72
CA GLY A 82 0.91 -17.87 -7.92
C GLY A 82 -0.35 -17.78 -7.05
N ALA A 83 -0.19 -17.40 -5.78
CA ALA A 83 -1.31 -17.16 -4.87
C ALA A 83 -2.20 -15.99 -5.35
N ALA A 84 -1.61 -14.91 -5.88
CA ALA A 84 -2.35 -13.79 -6.46
C ALA A 84 -3.18 -14.22 -7.68
N ALA A 85 -2.61 -15.03 -8.58
CA ALA A 85 -3.32 -15.58 -9.73
C ALA A 85 -4.47 -16.50 -9.29
N LEU A 86 -4.24 -17.36 -8.29
CA LEU A 86 -5.27 -18.22 -7.71
C LEU A 86 -6.41 -17.39 -7.09
N CYS A 87 -6.08 -16.33 -6.35
CA CYS A 87 -7.07 -15.43 -5.76
C CYS A 87 -7.89 -14.72 -6.85
N SER A 88 -7.25 -14.26 -7.92
CA SER A 88 -7.94 -13.66 -9.07
C SER A 88 -8.91 -14.62 -9.71
N LEU A 89 -8.45 -15.84 -10.03
CA LEU A 89 -9.29 -16.89 -10.61
C LEU A 89 -10.45 -17.26 -9.68
N GLY A 90 -10.18 -17.35 -8.38
CA GLY A 90 -11.22 -17.60 -7.37
C GLY A 90 -12.28 -16.49 -7.33
N CYS A 91 -11.90 -15.21 -7.44
CA CYS A 91 -12.84 -14.08 -7.50
C CYS A 91 -13.68 -14.10 -8.80
N ALA A 92 -13.15 -14.66 -9.91
CA ALA A 92 -13.90 -14.82 -11.15
C ALA A 92 -14.95 -15.96 -11.07
N LEU A 93 -14.59 -17.07 -10.44
CA LEU A 93 -15.37 -18.31 -10.50
C LEU A 93 -16.26 -18.57 -9.27
N LEU A 94 -15.83 -18.11 -8.09
CA LEU A 94 -16.49 -18.41 -6.82
C LEU A 94 -17.43 -17.29 -6.40
N SER A 95 -18.39 -17.63 -5.55
CA SER A 95 -19.35 -16.70 -4.92
C SER A 95 -19.60 -17.15 -3.49
N GLY A 96 -19.95 -16.18 -2.65
CA GLY A 96 -20.26 -16.42 -1.25
C GLY A 96 -19.11 -16.15 -0.31
N PHE A 97 -19.44 -15.68 0.88
CA PHE A 97 -18.50 -15.21 1.90
C PHE A 97 -17.44 -16.25 2.26
N TRP A 98 -17.86 -17.49 2.53
CA TRP A 98 -16.96 -18.55 3.00
C TRP A 98 -15.96 -19.05 1.96
N LEU A 99 -16.26 -18.88 0.66
CA LEU A 99 -15.34 -19.23 -0.44
C LEU A 99 -14.38 -18.07 -0.76
N LEU A 100 -14.84 -16.82 -0.60
CA LEU A 100 -14.02 -15.64 -0.86
C LEU A 100 -13.08 -15.31 0.30
N LEU A 101 -13.46 -15.63 1.55
CA LEU A 101 -12.66 -15.33 2.74
C LEU A 101 -11.24 -15.93 2.69
N PRO A 102 -11.03 -17.24 2.45
CA PRO A 102 -9.68 -17.79 2.35
C PRO A 102 -8.87 -17.15 1.23
N LEU A 103 -9.47 -16.78 0.09
CA LEU A 103 -8.77 -16.08 -0.98
C LEU A 103 -8.26 -14.71 -0.51
N ARG A 104 -9.05 -13.99 0.28
CA ARG A 104 -8.64 -12.69 0.87
C ARG A 104 -7.49 -12.85 1.86
N LEU A 105 -7.52 -13.90 2.68
CA LEU A 105 -6.44 -14.20 3.62
C LEU A 105 -5.14 -14.59 2.88
N ILE A 106 -5.24 -15.46 1.88
CA ILE A 106 -4.10 -15.86 1.04
C ILE A 106 -3.51 -14.65 0.33
N TRP A 107 -4.35 -13.80 -0.28
CA TRP A 107 -3.91 -12.56 -0.90
C TRP A 107 -3.16 -11.64 0.08
N GLY A 108 -3.68 -11.48 1.30
CA GLY A 108 -3.03 -10.65 2.31
C GLY A 108 -1.59 -11.08 2.60
N LEU A 109 -1.35 -12.40 2.74
CA LEU A 109 0.00 -12.95 2.96
C LEU A 109 0.87 -12.83 1.69
N ALA A 110 0.30 -13.06 0.51
CA ALA A 110 1.00 -12.89 -0.77
C ALA A 110 1.44 -11.43 -0.97
N PHE A 111 0.54 -10.48 -0.73
CA PHE A 111 0.88 -9.06 -0.77
C PHE A 111 2.00 -8.70 0.22
N ALA A 112 1.96 -9.23 1.45
CA ALA A 112 3.01 -9.00 2.43
C ALA A 112 4.39 -9.45 1.93
N ALA A 113 4.48 -10.63 1.29
CA ALA A 113 5.72 -11.15 0.74
C ALA A 113 6.24 -10.30 -0.43
N LEU A 114 5.37 -9.96 -1.40
CA LEU A 114 5.73 -9.13 -2.56
C LEU A 114 6.15 -7.72 -2.15
N ASN A 115 5.41 -7.10 -1.22
CA ASN A 115 5.73 -5.77 -0.73
C ASN A 115 7.05 -5.75 0.05
N LEU A 116 7.31 -6.80 0.85
CA LEU A 116 8.57 -6.92 1.59
C LEU A 116 9.77 -7.08 0.65
N SER A 117 9.66 -7.92 -0.39
CA SER A 117 10.68 -8.07 -1.42
C SER A 117 10.98 -6.74 -2.11
N THR A 118 9.94 -5.97 -2.49
CA THR A 118 10.12 -4.66 -3.14
C THR A 118 10.88 -3.68 -2.26
N GLN A 119 10.58 -3.66 -0.95
CA GLN A 119 11.27 -2.80 0.00
C GLN A 119 12.70 -3.27 0.26
N ALA A 120 12.90 -4.57 0.44
CA ALA A 120 14.21 -5.15 0.74
C ALA A 120 15.20 -4.97 -0.43
N LEU A 121 14.78 -5.27 -1.67
CA LEU A 121 15.59 -5.11 -2.86
C LEU A 121 15.79 -3.64 -3.25
N GLY A 122 14.75 -2.80 -3.08
CA GLY A 122 14.85 -1.35 -3.29
C GLY A 122 15.88 -0.67 -2.40
N THR A 123 16.15 -1.24 -1.22
CA THR A 123 17.06 -0.70 -0.21
C THR A 123 18.32 -1.54 0.04
N ILE A 124 18.63 -2.51 -0.84
CA ILE A 124 19.76 -3.44 -0.64
C ILE A 124 21.11 -2.73 -0.70
N VAL A 125 21.24 -1.73 -1.57
CA VAL A 125 22.41 -0.85 -1.70
C VAL A 125 22.01 0.52 -1.19
N PRO A 126 22.71 1.11 -0.20
CA PRO A 126 22.37 2.40 0.41
C PRO A 126 22.39 3.56 -0.59
N GLU A 127 23.34 3.56 -1.53
CA GLU A 127 23.49 4.59 -2.54
C GLU A 127 22.30 4.57 -3.51
N GLY A 128 21.59 5.70 -3.60
CA GLY A 128 20.41 5.84 -4.46
C GLY A 128 19.21 5.00 -4.04
N ALA A 129 19.12 4.55 -2.78
CA ALA A 129 18.05 3.70 -2.29
C ALA A 129 16.67 4.36 -2.41
N ALA A 130 16.55 5.65 -2.10
CA ALA A 130 15.28 6.36 -2.20
C ALA A 130 14.84 6.52 -3.66
N ARG A 131 15.76 6.85 -4.57
CA ARG A 131 15.50 6.92 -6.01
C ARG A 131 15.08 5.56 -6.57
N ARG A 132 15.78 4.49 -6.20
CA ARG A 132 15.47 3.11 -6.62
C ARG A 132 14.10 2.69 -6.14
N TYR A 133 13.79 2.92 -4.88
CA TYR A 133 12.49 2.57 -4.31
C TYR A 133 11.37 3.46 -4.90
N GLY A 134 11.62 4.74 -5.16
CA GLY A 134 10.69 5.62 -5.87
C GLY A 134 10.34 5.13 -7.28
N ARG A 135 11.33 4.64 -8.03
CA ARG A 135 11.08 3.97 -9.33
C ARG A 135 10.28 2.68 -9.17
N SER A 136 10.58 1.89 -8.14
CA SER A 136 9.81 0.67 -7.84
C SER A 136 8.34 1.00 -7.59
N ARG A 137 8.03 2.08 -6.86
CA ARG A 137 6.65 2.54 -6.65
C ARG A 137 5.93 2.90 -7.95
N ALA A 138 6.62 3.56 -8.87
CA ALA A 138 6.07 3.85 -10.20
C ALA A 138 5.73 2.58 -10.98
N TYR A 139 6.62 1.56 -10.98
CA TYR A 139 6.35 0.27 -11.62
C TYR A 139 5.16 -0.46 -10.99
N ILE A 140 5.04 -0.42 -9.66
CA ILE A 140 3.90 -1.04 -8.95
C ILE A 140 2.58 -0.36 -9.36
N ALA A 141 2.57 0.95 -9.51
CA ALA A 141 1.37 1.73 -9.80
C ALA A 141 0.87 1.57 -11.25
N LEU A 142 1.70 1.09 -12.19
CA LEU A 142 1.31 0.88 -13.59
C LEU A 142 0.12 -0.09 -13.71
N GLY A 143 0.15 -1.20 -12.97
CA GLY A 143 -0.93 -2.18 -12.99
C GLY A 143 -2.29 -1.57 -12.61
N PRO A 144 -2.42 -0.99 -11.42
CA PRO A 144 -3.66 -0.33 -10.98
C PRO A 144 -4.16 0.79 -11.88
N VAL A 145 -3.27 1.64 -12.41
CA VAL A 145 -3.65 2.76 -13.32
C VAL A 145 -4.36 2.25 -14.56
N LEU A 146 -3.89 1.14 -15.13
CA LEU A 146 -4.51 0.54 -16.32
C LEU A 146 -5.74 -0.29 -15.95
N ALA A 147 -5.65 -1.08 -14.88
CA ALA A 147 -6.69 -2.03 -14.52
C ALA A 147 -7.98 -1.37 -14.00
N LEU A 148 -7.89 -0.25 -13.27
CA LEU A 148 -9.06 0.40 -12.70
C LEU A 148 -10.04 0.91 -13.75
N PRO A 149 -9.65 1.73 -14.75
CA PRO A 149 -10.56 2.17 -15.78
C PRO A 149 -11.00 1.03 -16.70
N LEU A 150 -10.08 0.13 -17.10
CA LEU A 150 -10.42 -1.03 -17.92
C LEU A 150 -11.42 -1.96 -17.21
N GLY A 151 -11.20 -2.22 -15.92
CA GLY A 151 -12.09 -3.04 -15.12
C GLY A 151 -13.47 -2.41 -14.95
N ALA A 152 -13.53 -1.09 -14.74
CA ALA A 152 -14.79 -0.36 -14.65
C ALA A 152 -15.60 -0.45 -15.99
N VAL A 153 -14.92 -0.26 -17.13
CA VAL A 153 -15.54 -0.40 -18.46
C VAL A 153 -15.96 -1.85 -18.71
N MET A 154 -15.09 -2.83 -18.48
CA MET A 154 -15.42 -4.25 -18.66
C MET A 154 -16.62 -4.69 -17.81
N THR A 155 -16.75 -4.12 -16.61
CA THR A 155 -17.88 -4.44 -15.71
C THR A 155 -19.22 -4.06 -16.33
N GLN A 156 -19.28 -2.97 -17.11
CA GLN A 156 -20.51 -2.53 -17.77
C GLN A 156 -20.97 -3.48 -18.88
N TYR A 157 -20.03 -4.13 -19.58
CA TYR A 157 -20.34 -4.99 -20.72
C TYR A 157 -20.40 -6.48 -20.39
N PHE A 158 -19.53 -6.95 -19.46
CA PHE A 158 -19.32 -8.36 -19.20
C PHE A 158 -19.61 -8.75 -17.73
N GLY A 159 -20.02 -7.78 -16.91
CA GLY A 159 -20.24 -7.99 -15.49
C GLY A 159 -18.98 -7.90 -14.64
N PRO A 160 -19.15 -7.79 -13.29
CA PRO A 160 -18.05 -7.44 -12.37
C PRO A 160 -17.00 -8.54 -12.16
N LYS A 161 -17.29 -9.77 -12.54
CA LYS A 161 -16.36 -10.90 -12.37
C LYS A 161 -15.43 -11.12 -13.56
N ALA A 162 -15.82 -10.71 -14.78
CA ALA A 162 -15.09 -11.01 -16.01
C ALA A 162 -13.65 -10.48 -16.02
N ILE A 163 -13.42 -9.30 -15.46
CA ILE A 163 -12.09 -8.70 -15.39
C ILE A 163 -11.08 -9.57 -14.62
N PHE A 164 -11.52 -10.34 -13.62
CA PHE A 164 -10.63 -11.17 -12.81
C PHE A 164 -10.02 -12.33 -13.61
N LEU A 165 -10.67 -12.79 -14.71
CA LEU A 165 -10.05 -13.75 -15.64
C LEU A 165 -8.84 -13.13 -16.36
N VAL A 166 -9.00 -11.90 -16.85
CA VAL A 166 -7.90 -11.15 -17.47
C VAL A 166 -6.78 -10.92 -16.47
N LEU A 167 -7.13 -10.50 -15.24
CA LEU A 167 -6.14 -10.25 -14.19
C LEU A 167 -5.42 -11.53 -13.73
N THR A 168 -6.04 -12.70 -13.87
CA THR A 168 -5.36 -13.98 -13.65
C THR A 168 -4.19 -14.16 -14.62
N LEU A 169 -4.40 -13.87 -15.90
CA LEU A 169 -3.33 -13.93 -16.91
C LEU A 169 -2.25 -12.87 -16.66
N VAL A 170 -2.66 -11.65 -16.29
CA VAL A 170 -1.74 -10.56 -15.95
C VAL A 170 -0.90 -10.93 -14.72
N ALA A 171 -1.50 -11.50 -13.68
CA ALA A 171 -0.77 -11.96 -12.51
C ALA A 171 0.21 -13.09 -12.87
N LEU A 172 -0.20 -14.07 -13.69
CA LEU A 172 0.69 -15.14 -14.17
C LEU A 172 1.89 -14.59 -14.94
N ALA A 173 1.73 -13.51 -15.73
CA ALA A 173 2.85 -12.84 -16.38
C ALA A 173 3.87 -12.32 -15.35
N GLY A 174 3.44 -11.97 -14.14
CA GLY A 174 4.32 -11.61 -13.02
C GLY A 174 5.31 -12.71 -12.61
N LEU A 175 5.03 -14.00 -12.92
CA LEU A 175 5.96 -15.10 -12.69
C LEU A 175 7.26 -14.93 -13.49
N LEU A 176 7.22 -14.31 -14.67
CA LEU A 176 8.41 -14.06 -15.47
C LEU A 176 9.36 -13.10 -14.74
N ALA A 177 8.81 -12.04 -14.13
CA ALA A 177 9.58 -11.10 -13.33
C ALA A 177 10.09 -11.76 -12.03
N ALA A 178 9.25 -12.55 -11.36
CA ALA A 178 9.61 -13.25 -10.13
C ALA A 178 10.72 -14.30 -10.35
N ARG A 179 10.74 -15.01 -11.50
CA ARG A 179 11.80 -15.97 -11.86
C ARG A 179 13.17 -15.32 -11.99
N ALA A 180 13.23 -14.05 -12.37
CA ALA A 180 14.48 -13.29 -12.54
C ALA A 180 15.05 -12.73 -11.22
N LEU A 181 14.38 -12.94 -10.08
CA LEU A 181 14.83 -12.49 -8.77
C LEU A 181 15.94 -13.37 -8.20
N PRO A 182 16.77 -12.84 -7.28
CA PRO A 182 17.78 -13.62 -6.58
C PRO A 182 17.12 -14.66 -5.65
N SER A 183 17.76 -15.81 -5.49
CA SER A 183 17.32 -16.89 -4.59
C SER A 183 18.12 -16.95 -3.29
N SER A 184 19.02 -16.00 -3.06
CA SER A 184 19.86 -15.99 -1.88
C SER A 184 19.06 -15.63 -0.62
N PRO A 185 19.19 -16.41 0.48
CA PRO A 185 18.58 -16.08 1.76
C PRO A 185 19.07 -14.72 2.29
N HIS A 186 18.19 -14.02 2.98
CA HIS A 186 18.58 -12.81 3.71
C HIS A 186 19.14 -13.16 5.08
N PRO A 187 20.18 -12.45 5.54
CA PRO A 187 20.70 -12.62 6.90
C PRO A 187 19.58 -12.41 7.94
N GLN A 188 19.49 -13.33 8.90
CA GLN A 188 18.52 -13.24 9.99
C GLN A 188 19.20 -12.76 11.27
N PRO A 189 18.58 -11.84 12.02
CA PRO A 189 19.09 -11.48 13.34
C PRO A 189 18.90 -12.64 14.31
N ALA A 190 19.77 -12.72 15.33
CA ALA A 190 19.53 -13.58 16.48
C ALA A 190 18.13 -13.27 17.08
N ARG A 191 17.39 -14.33 17.42
CA ARG A 191 16.00 -14.23 17.92
C ARG A 191 15.95 -13.41 19.20
N ARG A 192 15.54 -12.16 19.14
CA ARG A 192 15.22 -11.36 20.32
C ARG A 192 13.83 -11.78 20.82
N LYS A 193 13.77 -12.30 22.04
CA LYS A 193 12.50 -12.54 22.76
C LYS A 193 12.05 -11.22 23.38
N GLY A 194 10.83 -10.79 23.08
CA GLY A 194 10.20 -9.63 23.73
C GLY A 194 9.29 -8.85 22.78
N LEU A 195 8.22 -8.28 23.33
CA LEU A 195 7.38 -7.28 22.65
C LEU A 195 8.24 -6.02 22.44
N ARG A 196 8.43 -5.64 21.20
CA ARG A 196 9.10 -4.38 20.87
C ARG A 196 8.08 -3.26 20.92
N LEU A 197 8.26 -2.31 21.82
CA LEU A 197 7.47 -1.07 21.83
C LEU A 197 7.65 -0.31 20.51
N PRO A 198 6.59 0.36 20.03
CA PRO A 198 6.66 1.16 18.82
C PRO A 198 7.69 2.29 18.99
N ASN A 199 8.54 2.46 18.01
CA ASN A 199 9.45 3.58 17.94
C ASN A 199 8.76 4.79 17.25
N SER A 200 9.41 5.96 17.25
CA SER A 200 8.87 7.18 16.63
C SER A 200 8.44 6.98 15.17
N LEU A 201 9.19 6.16 14.42
CA LEU A 201 8.91 5.88 13.03
C LEU A 201 7.74 4.88 12.87
N ASP A 202 7.53 3.96 13.83
CA ASP A 202 6.37 3.06 13.87
C ASP A 202 5.09 3.86 14.17
N THR A 203 5.17 4.79 15.14
CA THR A 203 4.09 5.73 15.48
C THR A 203 3.72 6.62 14.29
N TRP A 204 4.72 7.17 13.59
CA TRP A 204 4.48 7.94 12.37
C TRP A 204 3.79 7.08 11.29
N SER A 205 4.21 5.84 11.10
CA SER A 205 3.61 4.95 10.09
C SER A 205 2.17 4.57 10.45
N PHE A 206 1.87 4.39 11.73
CA PHE A 206 0.51 4.20 12.20
C PHE A 206 -0.37 5.42 11.87
N LEU A 207 0.11 6.62 12.21
CA LEU A 207 -0.62 7.87 11.96
C LEU A 207 -0.76 8.17 10.46
N GLU A 208 0.26 7.89 9.66
CA GLU A 208 0.18 7.99 8.19
C GLU A 208 -0.90 7.06 7.64
N GLY A 209 -0.90 5.79 8.07
CA GLY A 209 -1.93 4.83 7.68
C GLY A 209 -3.33 5.26 8.11
N LEU A 210 -3.49 5.72 9.35
CA LEU A 210 -4.76 6.20 9.90
C LEU A 210 -5.28 7.43 9.14
N THR A 211 -4.42 8.41 8.86
CA THR A 211 -4.82 9.67 8.22
C THR A 211 -5.01 9.52 6.72
N LEU A 212 -4.01 9.00 6.00
CA LEU A 212 -3.97 9.03 4.54
C LEU A 212 -4.60 7.78 3.88
N ASP A 213 -4.46 6.59 4.48
CA ASP A 213 -5.07 5.36 3.97
C ASP A 213 -6.45 5.10 4.58
N GLY A 214 -6.75 5.73 5.70
CA GLY A 214 -8.01 5.59 6.43
C GLY A 214 -8.92 6.80 6.28
N LEU A 215 -8.77 7.78 7.16
CA LEU A 215 -9.65 8.94 7.28
C LEU A 215 -9.82 9.71 5.97
N PHE A 216 -8.72 10.00 5.27
CA PHE A 216 -8.76 10.78 4.02
C PHE A 216 -9.50 10.03 2.90
N ILE A 217 -9.24 8.75 2.69
CA ILE A 217 -9.89 7.97 1.61
C ILE A 217 -11.40 7.87 1.84
N VAL A 218 -11.82 7.57 3.08
CA VAL A 218 -13.25 7.48 3.42
C VAL A 218 -13.91 8.86 3.33
N GLY A 219 -13.23 9.90 3.85
CA GLY A 219 -13.72 11.28 3.79
C GLY A 219 -13.85 11.78 2.35
N LEU A 220 -12.89 11.49 1.48
CA LEU A 220 -12.95 11.84 0.08
C LEU A 220 -14.17 11.19 -0.62
N SER A 221 -14.45 9.92 -0.30
CA SER A 221 -15.60 9.21 -0.84
C SER A 221 -16.93 9.72 -0.26
N TYR A 222 -16.96 9.97 1.05
CA TYR A 222 -18.17 10.43 1.75
C TYR A 222 -18.58 11.85 1.35
N LEU A 223 -17.62 12.79 1.37
CA LEU A 223 -17.86 14.19 1.05
C LEU A 223 -17.98 14.45 -0.46
N GLY A 224 -17.36 13.60 -1.28
CA GLY A 224 -17.43 13.69 -2.73
C GLY A 224 -18.70 13.08 -3.34
N ARG A 225 -19.47 12.29 -2.57
CA ARG A 225 -20.66 11.57 -3.06
C ARG A 225 -21.72 12.51 -3.65
N ASP A 226 -21.94 13.61 -2.98
CA ASP A 226 -22.99 14.56 -3.36
C ASP A 226 -22.62 15.44 -4.56
N MET A 227 -21.34 15.39 -4.99
CA MET A 227 -20.81 16.23 -6.08
C MET A 227 -20.75 15.53 -7.43
N MET A 228 -21.05 14.22 -7.52
CA MET A 228 -20.96 13.44 -8.76
C MET A 228 -22.16 12.50 -8.98
N PRO A 229 -23.31 13.01 -9.42
CA PRO A 229 -24.43 12.17 -9.79
C PRO A 229 -24.19 11.50 -11.15
N GLY A 230 -24.25 10.16 -11.21
CA GLY A 230 -24.21 9.34 -12.42
C GLY A 230 -22.86 8.70 -12.76
N GLY A 231 -22.87 7.47 -13.27
CA GLY A 231 -21.66 6.75 -13.71
C GLY A 231 -20.71 6.33 -12.60
N ALA A 232 -21.20 6.05 -11.40
CA ALA A 232 -20.44 5.91 -10.15
C ALA A 232 -19.21 5.00 -10.24
N VAL A 233 -19.25 3.88 -10.98
CA VAL A 233 -18.13 2.92 -11.06
C VAL A 233 -16.97 3.49 -11.87
N VAL A 234 -17.26 4.09 -13.04
CA VAL A 234 -16.21 4.65 -13.91
C VAL A 234 -15.56 5.86 -13.25
N VAL A 235 -16.36 6.71 -12.61
CA VAL A 235 -15.86 7.88 -11.87
C VAL A 235 -15.01 7.45 -10.69
N ALA A 236 -15.47 6.52 -9.86
CA ALA A 236 -14.71 6.00 -8.72
C ALA A 236 -13.41 5.30 -9.18
N GLY A 237 -13.48 4.47 -10.22
CA GLY A 237 -12.32 3.82 -10.80
C GLY A 237 -11.28 4.82 -11.33
N THR A 238 -11.74 5.88 -11.99
CA THR A 238 -10.86 6.94 -12.53
C THR A 238 -10.22 7.74 -11.40
N LEU A 239 -10.95 8.14 -10.38
CA LEU A 239 -10.40 8.83 -9.20
C LEU A 239 -9.36 7.98 -8.47
N MET A 240 -9.63 6.68 -8.30
CA MET A 240 -8.65 5.76 -7.73
C MET A 240 -7.42 5.62 -8.64
N ALA A 241 -7.60 5.60 -9.97
CA ALA A 241 -6.48 5.54 -10.92
C ALA A 241 -5.61 6.81 -10.86
N MET A 242 -6.20 7.99 -10.68
CA MET A 242 -5.45 9.26 -10.54
C MET A 242 -4.47 9.23 -9.38
N ARG A 243 -4.83 8.59 -8.27
CA ARG A 243 -3.91 8.39 -7.14
C ARG A 243 -2.65 7.61 -7.56
N TYR A 244 -2.83 6.51 -8.31
CA TYR A 244 -1.72 5.71 -8.82
C TYR A 244 -0.93 6.43 -9.91
N LEU A 245 -1.60 7.25 -10.73
CA LEU A 245 -0.93 8.12 -11.70
C LEU A 245 0.02 9.11 -10.98
N GLY A 246 -0.44 9.70 -9.86
CA GLY A 246 0.42 10.49 -8.99
C GLY A 246 1.65 9.73 -8.51
N GLU A 247 1.50 8.46 -8.11
CA GLU A 247 2.64 7.61 -7.72
C GLU A 247 3.62 7.37 -8.87
N ILE A 248 3.14 7.16 -10.11
CA ILE A 248 4.00 6.98 -11.29
C ILE A 248 4.85 8.22 -11.54
N LEU A 249 4.23 9.39 -11.51
CA LEU A 249 4.88 10.65 -11.89
C LEU A 249 5.78 11.20 -10.77
N LEU A 250 5.31 11.15 -9.53
CA LEU A 250 5.91 11.88 -8.41
C LEU A 250 6.81 11.02 -7.52
N SER A 251 6.56 9.69 -7.38
CA SER A 251 7.41 8.87 -6.51
C SER A 251 8.87 8.80 -6.98
N PRO A 252 9.20 8.72 -8.29
CA PRO A 252 10.59 8.80 -8.73
C PRO A 252 11.23 10.17 -8.44
N ILE A 253 10.44 11.25 -8.47
CA ILE A 253 10.89 12.61 -8.14
C ILE A 253 11.17 12.69 -6.63
N GLY A 254 10.21 12.24 -5.80
CA GLY A 254 10.37 12.17 -4.35
C GLY A 254 11.60 11.38 -3.93
N GLY A 255 11.85 10.22 -4.59
CA GLY A 255 13.05 9.42 -4.35
C GLY A 255 14.36 10.14 -4.69
N ARG A 256 14.41 10.87 -5.82
CA ARG A 256 15.60 11.67 -6.19
C ARG A 256 15.84 12.83 -5.23
N MET A 257 14.77 13.52 -4.84
CA MET A 257 14.85 14.61 -3.86
C MET A 257 15.33 14.09 -2.49
N ALA A 258 14.86 12.90 -2.08
CA ALA A 258 15.28 12.27 -0.83
C ALA A 258 16.77 11.89 -0.83
N ASP A 259 17.30 11.40 -1.95
CA ASP A 259 18.74 11.11 -2.06
C ASP A 259 19.58 12.39 -1.98
N ARG A 260 19.04 13.54 -2.45
CA ARG A 260 19.74 14.84 -2.45
C ARG A 260 19.64 15.59 -1.12
N PHE A 261 18.45 15.65 -0.53
CA PHE A 261 18.14 16.49 0.65
C PHE A 261 18.10 15.68 1.96
N GLY A 262 18.17 14.36 1.88
CA GLY A 262 18.00 13.44 2.99
C GLY A 262 16.54 13.03 3.21
N PRO A 263 16.26 11.70 3.29
CA PRO A 263 14.90 11.20 3.36
C PRO A 263 14.18 11.56 4.66
N GLU A 264 14.91 11.72 5.78
CA GLU A 264 14.32 12.08 7.08
C GLU A 264 13.85 13.52 7.12
N GLN A 265 14.64 14.46 6.58
CA GLN A 265 14.27 15.87 6.49
C GLN A 265 13.06 16.06 5.58
N MET A 266 13.07 15.38 4.44
CA MET A 266 11.92 15.37 3.53
C MET A 266 10.68 14.79 4.17
N LEU A 267 10.81 13.69 4.95
CA LEU A 267 9.67 13.09 5.66
C LEU A 267 8.98 14.13 6.54
N VAL A 268 9.74 14.90 7.31
CA VAL A 268 9.19 15.94 8.18
C VAL A 268 8.54 17.05 7.37
N CYS A 269 9.24 17.61 6.40
CA CYS A 269 8.72 18.71 5.58
C CYS A 269 7.38 18.31 4.91
N LEU A 270 7.37 17.19 4.21
CA LEU A 270 6.18 16.72 3.53
C LEU A 270 5.06 16.32 4.49
N SER A 271 5.38 15.79 5.69
CA SER A 271 4.37 15.48 6.71
C SER A 271 3.72 16.73 7.29
N LEU A 272 4.50 17.79 7.52
CA LEU A 272 3.97 19.08 7.96
C LEU A 272 3.06 19.71 6.90
N MET A 273 3.48 19.68 5.62
CA MET A 273 2.63 20.14 4.51
C MET A 273 1.35 19.30 4.39
N THR A 274 1.45 17.99 4.58
CA THR A 274 0.28 17.09 4.59
C THR A 274 -0.65 17.40 5.75
N ALA A 275 -0.12 17.70 6.93
CA ALA A 275 -0.92 18.10 8.09
C ALA A 275 -1.69 19.40 7.82
N VAL A 276 -1.05 20.40 7.22
CA VAL A 276 -1.73 21.66 6.80
C VAL A 276 -2.83 21.35 5.78
N ALA A 277 -2.55 20.52 4.79
CA ALA A 277 -3.54 20.13 3.78
C ALA A 277 -4.71 19.33 4.38
N LEU A 278 -4.49 18.47 5.39
CA LEU A 278 -5.56 17.76 6.11
C LEU A 278 -6.46 18.73 6.89
N VAL A 279 -5.89 19.74 7.56
CA VAL A 279 -6.66 20.80 8.22
C VAL A 279 -7.50 21.57 7.22
N GLY A 280 -6.92 21.98 6.09
CA GLY A 280 -7.64 22.67 5.01
C GLY A 280 -8.76 21.81 4.43
N PHE A 281 -8.53 20.50 4.25
CA PHE A 281 -9.53 19.55 3.77
C PHE A 281 -10.76 19.49 4.72
N GLY A 282 -10.52 19.42 6.03
CA GLY A 282 -11.58 19.45 7.03
C GLY A 282 -12.26 20.81 7.19
N SER A 283 -11.64 21.90 6.74
CA SER A 283 -12.14 23.28 6.83
C SER A 283 -12.87 23.76 5.57
N GLY A 284 -13.16 22.88 4.61
CA GLY A 284 -13.96 23.18 3.44
C GLY A 284 -13.19 23.43 2.13
N TRP A 285 -11.84 23.46 2.15
CA TRP A 285 -11.00 23.55 0.95
C TRP A 285 -10.81 22.16 0.30
N PHE A 286 -11.95 21.49 0.06
CA PHE A 286 -12.01 20.08 -0.24
C PHE A 286 -11.12 19.66 -1.43
N TRP A 287 -11.35 20.21 -2.62
CA TRP A 287 -10.69 19.75 -3.85
C TRP A 287 -9.21 20.11 -3.91
N SER A 288 -8.87 21.35 -3.54
CA SER A 288 -7.48 21.82 -3.55
C SER A 288 -6.62 21.06 -2.55
N CYS A 289 -7.14 20.85 -1.33
CA CYS A 289 -6.44 20.09 -0.31
C CYS A 289 -6.39 18.61 -0.62
N ALA A 290 -7.45 18.03 -1.21
CA ALA A 290 -7.41 16.64 -1.67
C ALA A 290 -6.32 16.41 -2.73
N ALA A 291 -6.23 17.30 -3.72
CA ALA A 291 -5.18 17.24 -4.74
C ALA A 291 -3.78 17.39 -4.10
N ALA A 292 -3.62 18.34 -3.18
CA ALA A 292 -2.36 18.52 -2.45
C ALA A 292 -1.97 17.27 -1.66
N ILE A 293 -2.90 16.64 -0.94
CA ILE A 293 -2.65 15.41 -0.17
C ILE A 293 -2.19 14.27 -1.09
N VAL A 294 -2.82 14.09 -2.25
CA VAL A 294 -2.42 13.05 -3.23
C VAL A 294 -1.00 13.28 -3.75
N VAL A 295 -0.66 14.53 -4.07
CA VAL A 295 0.69 14.93 -4.52
C VAL A 295 1.73 14.68 -3.41
N LEU A 296 1.48 15.21 -2.22
CA LEU A 296 2.40 15.08 -1.07
C LEU A 296 2.62 13.62 -0.68
N ARG A 297 1.55 12.83 -0.65
CA ARG A 297 1.63 11.40 -0.38
C ARG A 297 2.50 10.67 -1.42
N SER A 298 2.31 10.97 -2.71
CA SER A 298 3.10 10.34 -3.78
C SER A 298 4.60 10.63 -3.66
N LEU A 299 4.95 11.81 -3.15
CA LEU A 299 6.34 12.20 -2.83
C LEU A 299 6.86 11.53 -1.55
N GLN A 300 5.99 11.24 -0.57
CA GLN A 300 6.37 10.61 0.71
C GLN A 300 6.60 9.11 0.62
N ILE A 301 5.83 8.39 -0.20
CA ILE A 301 5.86 6.93 -0.30
C ILE A 301 7.29 6.36 -0.45
N PRO A 302 8.19 6.93 -1.26
CA PRO A 302 9.54 6.37 -1.43
C PRO A 302 10.49 6.61 -0.26
N LEU A 303 10.12 7.41 0.75
CA LEU A 303 11.04 7.83 1.81
C LEU A 303 11.24 6.76 2.89
N LEU A 304 10.19 6.02 3.19
CA LEU A 304 10.11 5.23 4.40
C LEU A 304 11.05 4.03 4.43
N ALA A 305 11.05 3.23 3.35
CA ALA A 305 11.90 2.04 3.28
C ALA A 305 13.40 2.38 3.37
N PRO A 306 13.92 3.41 2.68
CA PRO A 306 15.29 3.89 2.86
C PRO A 306 15.62 4.36 4.27
N ILE A 307 14.71 5.08 4.96
CA ILE A 307 14.91 5.48 6.36
C ILE A 307 15.06 4.26 7.26
N VAL A 308 14.17 3.28 7.10
CA VAL A 308 14.26 2.01 7.88
C VAL A 308 15.57 1.30 7.62
N ALA A 309 15.98 1.20 6.35
CA ALA A 309 17.21 0.52 5.97
C ALA A 309 18.46 1.22 6.54
N ARG A 310 18.47 2.56 6.60
CA ARG A 310 19.55 3.34 7.23
C ARG A 310 19.59 3.16 8.75
N ARG A 311 18.43 3.16 9.41
CA ARG A 311 18.34 3.01 10.88
C ARG A 311 18.57 1.58 11.37
N THR A 312 18.35 0.58 10.51
CA THR A 312 18.51 -0.83 10.84
C THR A 312 19.30 -1.53 9.73
N PRO A 313 20.61 -1.23 9.60
CA PRO A 313 21.45 -1.92 8.61
C PRO A 313 21.67 -3.38 9.01
N GLY A 314 21.97 -4.24 8.04
CA GLY A 314 22.35 -5.63 8.27
C GLY A 314 21.16 -6.58 8.49
N PRO A 315 21.33 -7.63 9.33
CA PRO A 315 20.39 -8.76 9.39
C PRO A 315 18.98 -8.40 9.84
N GLY A 316 18.81 -7.32 10.62
CA GLY A 316 17.52 -6.89 11.16
C GLY A 316 16.64 -6.11 10.19
N ARG A 317 17.14 -5.77 9.00
CA ARG A 317 16.44 -4.87 8.06
C ARG A 317 15.09 -5.39 7.61
N VAL A 318 15.02 -6.66 7.20
CA VAL A 318 13.77 -7.28 6.73
C VAL A 318 12.69 -7.27 7.82
N GLN A 319 13.06 -7.60 9.05
CA GLN A 319 12.13 -7.58 10.19
C GLN A 319 11.68 -6.16 10.56
N ALA A 320 12.58 -5.17 10.43
CA ALA A 320 12.23 -3.78 10.68
C ALA A 320 11.25 -3.24 9.63
N LEU A 321 11.42 -3.60 8.35
CA LEU A 321 10.49 -3.28 7.27
C LEU A 321 9.12 -3.91 7.50
N ALA A 322 9.10 -5.20 7.90
CA ALA A 322 7.86 -5.91 8.21
C ALA A 322 7.12 -5.31 9.42
N ALA A 323 7.83 -5.02 10.51
CA ALA A 323 7.25 -4.40 11.71
C ALA A 323 6.57 -3.06 11.39
N ARG A 324 7.21 -2.26 10.55
CA ARG A 324 6.66 -1.00 10.08
C ARG A 324 5.40 -1.16 9.26
N ALA A 325 5.37 -2.14 8.35
CA ALA A 325 4.19 -2.40 7.55
C ALA A 325 2.99 -2.81 8.43
N ILE A 326 3.23 -3.52 9.53
CA ILE A 326 2.20 -3.87 10.53
C ILE A 326 1.58 -2.61 11.13
N TRP A 327 2.39 -1.67 11.61
CA TRP A 327 1.88 -0.44 12.23
C TRP A 327 1.07 0.41 11.25
N ARG A 328 1.53 0.50 10.00
CA ARG A 328 0.78 1.17 8.94
C ARG A 328 -0.55 0.48 8.64
N ASP A 329 -0.58 -0.84 8.56
CA ASP A 329 -1.80 -1.61 8.31
C ASP A 329 -2.81 -1.49 9.47
N ILE A 330 -2.34 -1.43 10.72
CA ILE A 330 -3.19 -1.16 11.89
C ILE A 330 -3.83 0.23 11.75
N GLY A 331 -3.04 1.27 11.47
CA GLY A 331 -3.55 2.63 11.25
C GLY A 331 -4.56 2.69 10.12
N ALA A 332 -4.23 2.08 8.97
CA ALA A 332 -5.10 2.03 7.80
C ALA A 332 -6.39 1.20 8.02
N GLY A 333 -6.41 0.33 9.02
CA GLY A 333 -7.63 -0.38 9.46
C GLY A 333 -8.48 0.45 10.42
N VAL A 334 -7.85 1.13 11.37
CA VAL A 334 -8.53 1.98 12.37
C VAL A 334 -9.12 3.24 11.73
N GLY A 335 -8.45 3.83 10.74
CA GLY A 335 -8.88 5.07 10.10
C GLY A 335 -10.30 5.04 9.53
N PRO A 336 -10.67 4.06 8.69
CA PRO A 336 -12.03 3.94 8.18
C PRO A 336 -13.09 3.74 9.26
N MET A 337 -12.76 3.02 10.34
CA MET A 337 -13.67 2.84 11.49
C MET A 337 -13.94 4.17 12.18
N LEU A 338 -12.89 4.95 12.42
CA LEU A 338 -13.04 6.29 13.00
C LEU A 338 -13.79 7.23 12.04
N ALA A 339 -13.51 7.17 10.74
CA ALA A 339 -14.25 7.97 9.76
C ALA A 339 -15.74 7.63 9.77
N GLY A 340 -16.11 6.36 9.72
CA GLY A 340 -17.51 5.91 9.75
C GLY A 340 -18.24 6.31 11.02
N ALA A 341 -17.56 6.28 12.18
CA ALA A 341 -18.14 6.67 13.46
C ALA A 341 -18.26 8.19 13.65
N LEU A 342 -17.27 8.96 13.17
CA LEU A 342 -17.15 10.38 13.50
C LEU A 342 -17.75 11.32 12.43
N LEU A 343 -17.62 10.98 11.12
CA LEU A 343 -18.10 11.86 10.03
C LEU A 343 -19.59 12.22 10.12
N PRO A 344 -20.50 11.34 10.58
CA PRO A 344 -21.91 11.68 10.72
C PRO A 344 -22.23 12.59 11.90
N VAL A 345 -21.38 12.60 12.95
CA VAL A 345 -21.75 13.18 14.27
C VAL A 345 -20.83 14.31 14.73
N ALA A 346 -19.62 14.44 14.18
CA ALA A 346 -18.65 15.43 14.64
C ALA A 346 -18.27 16.42 13.52
N PRO A 347 -17.89 17.67 13.87
CA PRO A 347 -17.44 18.66 12.89
C PRO A 347 -16.19 18.16 12.14
N GLN A 348 -16.24 18.23 10.82
CA GLN A 348 -15.16 17.73 9.94
C GLN A 348 -13.80 18.37 10.28
N ALA A 349 -13.81 19.67 10.64
CA ALA A 349 -12.59 20.38 11.02
C ALA A 349 -11.81 19.65 12.14
N TRP A 350 -12.49 19.18 13.19
CA TRP A 350 -11.85 18.46 14.29
C TRP A 350 -11.41 17.05 13.91
N ILE A 351 -12.21 16.34 13.08
CA ILE A 351 -11.90 14.98 12.60
C ILE A 351 -10.56 14.95 11.85
N TYR A 352 -10.23 16.02 11.12
CA TYR A 352 -8.98 16.11 10.35
C TYR A 352 -7.88 16.86 11.09
N ALA A 353 -8.18 17.89 11.89
CA ALA A 353 -7.18 18.68 12.59
C ALA A 353 -6.44 17.88 13.67
N VAL A 354 -7.15 17.07 14.48
CA VAL A 354 -6.52 16.29 15.55
C VAL A 354 -5.51 15.28 15.00
N PRO A 355 -5.86 14.40 14.04
CA PRO A 355 -4.89 13.49 13.45
C PRO A 355 -3.78 14.19 12.67
N ALA A 356 -4.04 15.36 12.07
CA ALA A 356 -3.03 16.17 11.40
C ALA A 356 -1.95 16.66 12.37
N LEU A 357 -2.35 17.16 13.54
CA LEU A 357 -1.42 17.58 14.61
C LEU A 357 -0.60 16.40 15.14
N LEU A 358 -1.23 15.25 15.33
CA LEU A 358 -0.53 14.02 15.74
C LEU A 358 0.47 13.54 14.69
N LEU A 359 0.13 13.61 13.39
CA LEU A 359 1.02 13.28 12.28
C LEU A 359 2.23 14.22 12.24
N ALA A 360 2.00 15.54 12.41
CA ALA A 360 3.05 16.54 12.47
C ALA A 360 3.99 16.29 13.66
N TRP A 361 3.42 16.05 14.84
CA TRP A 361 4.18 15.72 16.05
C TRP A 361 5.04 14.46 15.87
N ALA A 362 4.48 13.38 15.34
CA ALA A 362 5.20 12.14 15.11
C ALA A 362 6.32 12.31 14.07
N ALA A 363 6.11 13.13 13.04
CA ALA A 363 7.15 13.44 12.06
C ALA A 363 8.34 14.17 12.70
N ILE A 364 8.08 15.16 13.55
CA ILE A 364 9.13 15.89 14.30
C ILE A 364 9.85 14.95 15.27
N ALA A 365 9.11 14.07 15.97
CA ALA A 365 9.68 13.08 16.87
C ALA A 365 10.63 12.10 16.15
N CYS A 366 10.37 11.79 14.87
CA CYS A 366 11.25 10.93 14.06
C CYS A 366 12.65 11.52 13.87
N VAL A 367 12.80 12.81 13.71
CA VAL A 367 14.13 13.45 13.55
C VAL A 367 14.84 13.59 14.88
N ARG A 368 14.12 13.92 15.96
CA ARG A 368 14.72 14.01 17.31
C ARG A 368 15.27 12.68 17.80
N SER A 369 14.66 11.58 17.44
CA SER A 369 15.13 10.23 17.81
C SER A 369 16.25 9.69 16.91
N ALA A 370 16.60 10.39 15.84
CA ALA A 370 17.69 10.03 14.94
C ALA A 370 19.03 10.73 15.29
N ARG A 371 18.97 11.78 16.13
CA ARG A 371 20.13 12.41 16.78
C ARG A 371 20.48 11.73 18.09
#